data_7735a7f8dd3202f7d7f206095b9e4fe5
#
_entry.id   7735a7f8dd3202f7d7f206095b9e4fe5
#
_cell.length_a   1.000
_cell.length_b   1.000
_cell.length_c   1.000
_cell.angle_alpha   90.00
_cell.angle_beta   90.00
_cell.angle_gamma   90.00
#
_symmetry.space_group_name_H-M   'P 1'
#
loop_
_entity.id
_entity.type
_entity.pdbx_description
1 polymer ?
#
loop_
_entity_poly.entity_id
_entity_poly.type
_entity_poly.pdbx_seq_one_letter_code
_entity_poly.pdbx_strand_id
1 'polypeptide(L)'
;MDKIKVFFRRVASGSFKRFFRNLELVHEESGKNRIVLFVDMVYSMFRYGIGYLDYMTFGFAYIKRDKRLTFMTMDDNIAMVRRLNQRDSYEVFDDKSVLYRKFKDLLKRPYVDLRDGFEGFAAFMEGRENFFAKEPVSYGGLGVKKVTVDGRDAKEIYEELMEEKLFLAEETIVQHPEMKKLCSSSVNTVRVCTVVSDNGNPHVVYALVRIGSGDKAVDNISSGGMYTLLSKDGQITHPAFCDKTVTYYTEHPATGFKLIGFQIPYFEEAIALCKQAALREPTMRYIGWDIAITENGPVMVEGNNLPGYDMPQNHRFHDDGRGIKEDFEYAISH
;
A
#
# COMPACT_ATOMS: atom_id res chain seq x y z
N MET A 1 -1.54 -4.28 30.15
CA MET A 1 -1.18 -5.60 29.59
C MET A 1 0.33 -5.75 29.68
N ASP A 2 0.79 -6.83 30.29
CA ASP A 2 2.20 -6.99 30.67
C ASP A 2 3.10 -7.08 29.41
N LYS A 3 3.97 -6.09 29.16
CA LYS A 3 4.87 -6.01 28.00
C LYS A 3 5.72 -7.30 27.84
N ILE A 4 6.01 -7.96 28.95
CA ILE A 4 6.74 -9.24 29.00
C ILE A 4 5.90 -10.38 28.39
N LYS A 5 4.60 -10.47 28.69
CA LYS A 5 3.69 -11.49 28.10
C LYS A 5 3.50 -11.27 26.60
N VAL A 6 3.44 -10.02 26.15
CA VAL A 6 3.38 -9.68 24.71
C VAL A 6 4.67 -10.07 24.01
N PHE A 7 5.83 -9.84 24.64
CA PHE A 7 7.13 -10.29 24.14
C PHE A 7 7.17 -11.82 23.96
N PHE A 8 6.87 -12.59 25.01
CA PHE A 8 6.88 -14.06 24.93
C PHE A 8 5.85 -14.60 23.93
N ARG A 9 4.71 -13.95 23.76
CA ARG A 9 3.69 -14.34 22.77
C ARG A 9 4.13 -14.07 21.34
N ARG A 10 4.77 -12.93 21.08
CA ARG A 10 5.39 -12.58 19.77
C ARG A 10 6.59 -13.48 19.46
N VAL A 11 7.33 -13.87 20.48
CA VAL A 11 8.48 -14.78 20.40
C VAL A 11 8.04 -16.23 20.14
N ALA A 12 6.94 -16.70 20.77
CA ALA A 12 6.41 -18.05 20.62
C ALA A 12 5.73 -18.33 19.27
N SER A 13 5.34 -17.30 18.52
CA SER A 13 4.60 -17.42 17.26
C SER A 13 5.46 -17.66 16.00
N GLY A 14 6.54 -18.43 16.09
CA GLY A 14 7.42 -18.78 14.95
C GLY A 14 8.42 -17.69 14.52
N SER A 15 8.59 -16.68 15.35
CA SER A 15 9.33 -15.46 15.07
C SER A 15 10.84 -15.54 15.30
N PHE A 16 11.35 -16.53 16.03
CA PHE A 16 12.80 -16.64 16.34
C PHE A 16 13.66 -16.76 15.08
N LYS A 17 13.28 -17.65 14.16
CA LYS A 17 14.03 -17.83 12.92
C LYS A 17 14.08 -16.54 12.09
N ARG A 18 12.96 -15.80 12.06
CA ARG A 18 12.88 -14.51 11.35
C ARG A 18 13.67 -13.43 12.08
N PHE A 19 13.62 -13.39 13.42
CA PHE A 19 14.40 -12.44 14.22
C PHE A 19 15.90 -12.60 13.95
N PHE A 20 16.44 -13.83 14.04
CA PHE A 20 17.87 -14.07 13.79
C PHE A 20 18.25 -13.84 12.33
N ARG A 21 17.37 -14.15 11.39
CA ARG A 21 17.59 -13.79 9.97
C ARG A 21 17.73 -12.28 9.80
N ASN A 22 16.84 -11.48 10.41
CA ASN A 22 16.93 -10.02 10.32
C ASN A 22 18.14 -9.46 11.06
N LEU A 23 18.49 -10.03 12.20
CA LEU A 23 19.75 -9.69 12.89
C LEU A 23 20.96 -9.89 11.99
N GLU A 24 21.01 -11.01 11.25
CA GLU A 24 22.09 -11.28 10.31
C GLU A 24 22.12 -10.30 9.15
N LEU A 25 20.97 -10.04 8.52
CA LEU A 25 20.84 -9.04 7.45
C LEU A 25 21.32 -7.65 7.90
N VAL A 26 20.90 -7.22 9.09
CA VAL A 26 21.34 -5.92 9.65
C VAL A 26 22.83 -5.95 9.98
N HIS A 27 23.37 -7.09 10.43
CA HIS A 27 24.81 -7.25 10.66
C HIS A 27 25.60 -7.11 9.35
N GLU A 28 25.21 -7.85 8.32
CA GLU A 28 25.84 -7.82 6.99
C GLU A 28 25.82 -6.41 6.38
N GLU A 29 24.68 -5.72 6.48
CA GLU A 29 24.53 -4.37 5.93
C GLU A 29 25.28 -3.31 6.75
N SER A 30 25.22 -3.39 8.10
CA SER A 30 25.78 -2.33 8.97
C SER A 30 27.24 -2.54 9.38
N GLY A 31 27.76 -3.77 9.25
CA GLY A 31 29.08 -4.17 9.77
C GLY A 31 29.18 -4.17 11.30
N LYS A 32 28.08 -3.92 12.03
CA LYS A 32 28.06 -3.84 13.50
C LYS A 32 28.08 -5.24 14.12
N ASN A 33 28.68 -5.35 15.31
CA ASN A 33 28.76 -6.61 16.04
C ASN A 33 27.37 -7.18 16.37
N ARG A 34 27.16 -8.49 16.14
CA ARG A 34 25.89 -9.18 16.34
C ARG A 34 25.33 -9.07 17.76
N ILE A 35 26.19 -9.13 18.77
CA ILE A 35 25.77 -9.02 20.18
C ILE A 35 25.26 -7.61 20.45
N VAL A 36 25.93 -6.59 19.93
CA VAL A 36 25.51 -5.17 20.06
C VAL A 36 24.16 -4.96 19.39
N LEU A 37 23.99 -5.48 18.16
CA LEU A 37 22.72 -5.41 17.42
C LEU A 37 21.60 -6.15 18.15
N PHE A 38 21.87 -7.35 18.65
CA PHE A 38 20.88 -8.12 19.42
C PHE A 38 20.39 -7.34 20.64
N VAL A 39 21.32 -6.79 21.43
CA VAL A 39 20.96 -5.99 22.62
C VAL A 39 20.19 -4.72 22.23
N ASP A 40 20.60 -4.02 21.15
CA ASP A 40 19.92 -2.81 20.69
C ASP A 40 18.52 -3.11 20.10
N MET A 41 18.36 -4.23 19.37
CA MET A 41 17.05 -4.69 18.88
C MET A 41 16.09 -5.00 20.03
N VAL A 42 16.57 -5.76 21.05
CA VAL A 42 15.78 -6.07 22.24
C VAL A 42 15.46 -4.81 23.04
N TYR A 43 16.44 -3.93 23.25
CA TYR A 43 16.22 -2.63 23.89
C TYR A 43 15.18 -1.79 23.15
N SER A 44 15.28 -1.73 21.82
CA SER A 44 14.36 -0.95 20.97
C SER A 44 12.93 -1.49 21.02
N MET A 45 12.77 -2.81 21.09
CA MET A 45 11.46 -3.44 21.27
C MET A 45 10.78 -3.02 22.59
N PHE A 46 11.52 -3.00 23.69
CA PHE A 46 10.97 -2.60 25.00
C PHE A 46 10.81 -1.09 25.15
N ARG A 47 11.78 -0.32 24.64
CA ARG A 47 11.82 1.14 24.86
C ARG A 47 10.92 1.90 23.89
N TYR A 48 10.89 1.48 22.61
CA TYR A 48 10.19 2.18 21.55
C TYR A 48 8.96 1.41 21.02
N GLY A 49 8.78 0.14 21.39
CA GLY A 49 7.62 -0.67 20.96
C GLY A 49 7.70 -1.17 19.52
N ILE A 50 8.88 -1.16 18.90
CA ILE A 50 9.07 -1.60 17.51
C ILE A 50 9.39 -3.08 17.42
N GLY A 51 8.98 -3.70 16.30
CA GLY A 51 9.34 -5.07 15.95
C GLY A 51 10.75 -5.15 15.31
N TYR A 52 11.24 -6.37 15.12
CA TYR A 52 12.51 -6.60 14.44
C TYR A 52 12.46 -6.22 12.95
N LEU A 53 11.29 -6.27 12.31
CA LEU A 53 11.10 -5.80 10.94
C LEU A 53 11.21 -4.28 10.88
N ASP A 54 10.51 -3.59 11.78
CA ASP A 54 10.59 -2.13 11.87
C ASP A 54 12.02 -1.69 12.18
N TYR A 55 12.73 -2.40 13.08
CA TYR A 55 14.13 -2.10 13.40
C TYR A 55 15.02 -2.08 12.15
N MET A 56 14.80 -3.05 11.26
CA MET A 56 15.53 -3.16 9.99
C MET A 56 15.07 -2.06 9.01
N THR A 57 13.77 -1.94 8.76
CA THR A 57 13.21 -0.98 7.79
C THR A 57 13.52 0.46 8.19
N PHE A 58 13.37 0.80 9.48
CA PHE A 58 13.69 2.14 10.01
C PHE A 58 15.18 2.40 10.16
N GLY A 59 16.02 1.39 9.92
CA GLY A 59 17.47 1.51 10.00
C GLY A 59 17.97 1.88 11.39
N PHE A 60 17.35 1.37 12.46
CA PHE A 60 17.73 1.75 13.83
C PHE A 60 19.18 1.43 14.19
N ALA A 61 19.82 0.52 13.42
CA ALA A 61 21.25 0.32 13.51
C ALA A 61 22.05 1.60 13.18
N TYR A 62 21.51 2.52 12.39
CA TYR A 62 22.15 3.77 11.94
C TYR A 62 21.57 4.99 12.62
N ILE A 63 20.27 4.94 12.98
CA ILE A 63 19.54 6.08 13.55
C ILE A 63 19.94 6.36 14.99
N LYS A 64 20.24 7.62 15.28
CA LYS A 64 20.56 8.11 16.63
C LYS A 64 19.36 7.94 17.56
N ARG A 65 19.62 7.68 18.85
CA ARG A 65 18.58 7.36 19.85
C ARG A 65 17.56 8.49 20.05
N ASP A 66 17.96 9.73 19.96
CA ASP A 66 17.09 10.91 20.04
C ASP A 66 16.05 10.96 18.93
N LYS A 67 16.44 10.52 17.72
CA LYS A 67 15.56 10.49 16.56
C LYS A 67 14.63 9.27 16.51
N ARG A 68 14.93 8.18 17.22
CA ARG A 68 14.09 6.96 17.19
C ARG A 68 12.66 7.19 17.68
N LEU A 69 12.40 8.22 18.51
CA LEU A 69 11.06 8.58 18.96
C LEU A 69 10.21 9.28 17.90
N THR A 70 10.81 9.75 16.81
CA THR A 70 10.09 10.37 15.68
C THR A 70 9.45 9.33 14.75
N PHE A 71 9.78 8.04 14.93
CA PHE A 71 9.21 6.97 14.14
C PHE A 71 7.85 6.53 14.69
N MET A 72 6.89 6.39 13.78
CA MET A 72 5.57 5.85 14.08
C MET A 72 5.66 4.32 14.22
N THR A 73 5.11 3.79 15.29
CA THR A 73 5.07 2.35 15.55
C THR A 73 3.74 1.72 15.14
N MET A 74 3.65 0.39 15.13
CA MET A 74 2.39 -0.31 14.93
C MET A 74 1.33 0.12 15.97
N ASP A 75 1.73 0.27 17.23
CA ASP A 75 0.82 0.68 18.30
C ASP A 75 0.33 2.13 18.08
N ASP A 76 1.23 3.03 17.65
CA ASP A 76 0.88 4.41 17.25
C ASP A 76 -0.10 4.40 16.06
N ASN A 77 0.16 3.58 15.03
CA ASN A 77 -0.72 3.45 13.86
C ASN A 77 -2.12 2.97 14.25
N ILE A 78 -2.21 1.90 15.06
CA ILE A 78 -3.49 1.40 15.55
C ILE A 78 -4.22 2.44 16.40
N ALA A 79 -3.50 3.17 17.25
CA ALA A 79 -4.08 4.26 18.05
C ALA A 79 -4.63 5.39 17.15
N MET A 80 -3.89 5.73 16.09
CA MET A 80 -4.27 6.72 15.08
C MET A 80 -5.54 6.31 14.34
N VAL A 81 -5.58 5.07 13.83
CA VAL A 81 -6.77 4.53 13.16
C VAL A 81 -7.99 4.56 14.09
N ARG A 82 -7.84 4.15 15.35
CA ARG A 82 -8.95 4.19 16.33
C ARG A 82 -9.42 5.59 16.67
N ARG A 83 -8.54 6.58 16.63
CA ARG A 83 -8.87 7.98 16.88
C ARG A 83 -9.59 8.62 15.71
N LEU A 84 -9.14 8.34 14.48
CA LEU A 84 -9.54 9.07 13.27
C LEU A 84 -10.60 8.34 12.45
N ASN A 85 -10.72 7.01 12.58
CA ASN A 85 -11.65 6.20 11.79
C ASN A 85 -12.73 5.60 12.69
N GLN A 86 -13.98 5.89 12.41
CA GLN A 86 -15.11 5.33 13.13
C GLN A 86 -15.39 3.90 12.67
N ARG A 87 -15.45 2.97 13.62
CA ARG A 87 -15.56 1.53 13.34
C ARG A 87 -16.81 1.16 12.53
N ASP A 88 -17.92 1.85 12.76
CA ASP A 88 -19.18 1.59 12.08
C ASP A 88 -19.14 1.90 10.57
N SER A 89 -18.12 2.65 10.13
CA SER A 89 -17.91 2.98 8.72
C SER A 89 -16.82 2.13 8.03
N TYR A 90 -16.24 1.13 8.72
CA TYR A 90 -15.17 0.29 8.14
C TYR A 90 -15.66 -0.49 6.92
N GLU A 91 -16.93 -0.90 6.88
CA GLU A 91 -17.53 -1.62 5.76
C GLU A 91 -17.33 -0.88 4.42
N VAL A 92 -17.33 0.47 4.44
CA VAL A 92 -17.09 1.28 3.23
C VAL A 92 -15.77 0.94 2.55
N PHE A 93 -14.77 0.52 3.31
CA PHE A 93 -13.42 0.21 2.81
C PHE A 93 -13.10 -1.28 2.84
N ASP A 94 -13.79 -2.06 3.69
CA ASP A 94 -13.59 -3.51 3.80
C ASP A 94 -14.32 -4.25 2.66
N ASP A 95 -15.48 -3.74 2.20
CA ASP A 95 -16.24 -4.26 1.06
C ASP A 95 -16.07 -3.36 -0.18
N LYS A 96 -15.36 -3.88 -1.19
CA LYS A 96 -15.12 -3.17 -2.46
C LYS A 96 -16.40 -2.77 -3.17
N SER A 97 -17.50 -3.53 -3.03
CA SER A 97 -18.77 -3.19 -3.65
C SER A 97 -19.41 -1.94 -3.04
N VAL A 98 -19.24 -1.76 -1.72
CA VAL A 98 -19.67 -0.55 -1.01
C VAL A 98 -18.80 0.63 -1.40
N LEU A 99 -17.48 0.45 -1.40
CA LEU A 99 -16.51 1.46 -1.84
C LEU A 99 -16.81 1.92 -3.25
N TYR A 100 -17.01 0.99 -4.20
CA TYR A 100 -17.24 1.31 -5.62
C TYR A 100 -18.54 2.08 -5.83
N ARG A 101 -19.62 1.74 -5.13
CA ARG A 101 -20.87 2.50 -5.17
C ARG A 101 -20.70 3.92 -4.64
N LYS A 102 -19.98 4.08 -3.52
CA LYS A 102 -19.77 5.37 -2.86
C LYS A 102 -18.84 6.30 -3.64
N PHE A 103 -17.80 5.75 -4.28
CA PHE A 103 -16.78 6.50 -4.99
C PHE A 103 -16.85 6.32 -6.52
N LYS A 104 -18.02 5.98 -7.07
CA LYS A 104 -18.26 5.63 -8.48
C LYS A 104 -17.63 6.63 -9.46
N ASP A 105 -17.78 7.92 -9.22
CA ASP A 105 -17.25 9.00 -10.05
C ASP A 105 -15.72 9.16 -9.97
N LEU A 106 -15.08 8.69 -8.88
CA LEU A 106 -13.65 8.72 -8.67
C LEU A 106 -12.94 7.44 -9.14
N LEU A 107 -13.67 6.34 -9.27
CA LEU A 107 -13.15 5.11 -9.88
C LEU A 107 -12.80 5.33 -11.35
N LYS A 108 -13.59 6.13 -12.06
CA LYS A 108 -13.41 6.49 -13.49
C LYS A 108 -13.21 5.28 -14.42
N ARG A 109 -13.76 4.13 -14.05
CA ARG A 109 -13.80 2.93 -14.87
C ARG A 109 -15.10 2.18 -14.68
N PRO A 110 -15.62 1.49 -15.70
CA PRO A 110 -16.77 0.62 -15.61
C PRO A 110 -16.55 -0.54 -14.62
N TYR A 111 -17.59 -0.84 -13.86
CA TYR A 111 -17.67 -2.03 -13.03
C TYR A 111 -19.12 -2.50 -12.92
N VAL A 112 -19.30 -3.75 -12.52
CA VAL A 112 -20.61 -4.33 -12.22
C VAL A 112 -20.49 -5.27 -11.01
N ASP A 113 -21.51 -5.24 -10.16
CA ASP A 113 -21.69 -6.23 -9.10
C ASP A 113 -22.61 -7.35 -9.66
N LEU A 114 -22.11 -8.56 -9.79
CA LEU A 114 -22.85 -9.69 -10.38
C LEU A 114 -24.11 -10.03 -9.56
N ARG A 115 -24.13 -9.66 -8.29
CA ARG A 115 -25.31 -9.87 -7.42
C ARG A 115 -26.50 -8.99 -7.82
N ASP A 116 -26.27 -7.91 -8.59
CA ASP A 116 -27.32 -7.04 -9.13
C ASP A 116 -28.03 -7.68 -10.33
N GLY A 117 -27.55 -8.82 -10.86
CA GLY A 117 -28.21 -9.63 -11.88
C GLY A 117 -27.41 -9.83 -13.17
N PHE A 118 -27.78 -10.86 -13.93
CA PHE A 118 -27.11 -11.26 -15.16
C PHE A 118 -27.15 -10.20 -16.27
N GLU A 119 -28.25 -9.47 -16.42
CA GLU A 119 -28.41 -8.48 -17.50
C GLU A 119 -27.35 -7.38 -17.42
N GLY A 120 -27.07 -6.88 -16.22
CA GLY A 120 -26.03 -5.88 -15.98
C GLY A 120 -24.62 -6.42 -16.32
N PHE A 121 -24.36 -7.67 -15.99
CA PHE A 121 -23.10 -8.31 -16.32
C PHE A 121 -22.95 -8.56 -17.83
N ALA A 122 -24.00 -9.03 -18.50
CA ALA A 122 -23.99 -9.24 -19.94
C ALA A 122 -23.70 -7.91 -20.70
N ALA A 123 -24.36 -6.83 -20.32
CA ALA A 123 -24.08 -5.50 -20.87
C ALA A 123 -22.65 -5.03 -20.58
N PHE A 124 -22.12 -5.31 -19.37
CA PHE A 124 -20.73 -5.02 -19.04
C PHE A 124 -19.75 -5.79 -19.93
N MET A 125 -20.04 -7.03 -20.30
CA MET A 125 -19.18 -7.85 -21.14
C MET A 125 -19.11 -7.44 -22.61
N GLU A 126 -20.11 -6.72 -23.12
CA GLU A 126 -20.16 -6.36 -24.54
C GLU A 126 -18.90 -5.63 -25.01
N GLY A 127 -18.25 -6.18 -26.07
CA GLY A 127 -17.05 -5.60 -26.68
C GLY A 127 -15.77 -5.70 -25.85
N ARG A 128 -15.78 -6.40 -24.71
CA ARG A 128 -14.58 -6.60 -23.88
C ARG A 128 -13.88 -7.90 -24.21
N GLU A 129 -12.56 -7.85 -24.35
CA GLU A 129 -11.70 -9.02 -24.51
C GLU A 129 -11.35 -9.66 -23.17
N ASN A 130 -11.20 -8.83 -22.13
CA ASN A 130 -10.86 -9.25 -20.77
C ASN A 130 -11.31 -8.23 -19.72
N PHE A 131 -11.38 -8.70 -18.48
CA PHE A 131 -11.68 -7.88 -17.31
C PHE A 131 -11.13 -8.53 -16.04
N PHE A 132 -11.18 -7.85 -14.90
CA PHE A 132 -10.85 -8.43 -13.61
C PHE A 132 -12.11 -8.73 -12.80
N ALA A 133 -12.17 -9.93 -12.22
CA ALA A 133 -13.20 -10.35 -11.28
C ALA A 133 -12.59 -10.45 -9.88
N LYS A 134 -13.33 -9.98 -8.85
CA LYS A 134 -12.84 -9.86 -7.48
C LYS A 134 -13.87 -10.34 -6.46
N GLU A 135 -13.36 -10.90 -5.37
CA GLU A 135 -14.16 -11.00 -4.14
C GLU A 135 -14.36 -9.59 -3.55
N PRO A 136 -15.59 -9.22 -3.15
CA PRO A 136 -15.86 -7.93 -2.52
C PRO A 136 -15.02 -7.68 -1.26
N VAL A 137 -14.92 -8.69 -0.41
CA VAL A 137 -14.13 -8.64 0.84
C VAL A 137 -12.90 -9.53 0.69
N SER A 138 -11.77 -8.92 0.34
CA SER A 138 -10.50 -9.62 0.19
C SER A 138 -9.34 -8.65 0.35
N TYR A 139 -8.16 -9.16 0.78
CA TYR A 139 -6.99 -8.37 1.11
C TYR A 139 -5.75 -8.88 0.38
N GLY A 140 -4.81 -7.98 0.10
CA GLY A 140 -3.48 -8.35 -0.38
C GLY A 140 -3.45 -9.00 -1.77
N GLY A 141 -4.42 -8.70 -2.64
CA GLY A 141 -4.51 -9.26 -4.00
C GLY A 141 -4.99 -10.72 -4.06
N LEU A 142 -5.43 -11.28 -2.94
CA LEU A 142 -6.15 -12.55 -2.92
C LEU A 142 -7.58 -12.34 -3.47
N GLY A 143 -8.18 -13.41 -4.04
CA GLY A 143 -9.54 -13.31 -4.59
C GLY A 143 -9.65 -12.35 -5.79
N VAL A 144 -8.61 -12.21 -6.61
CA VAL A 144 -8.61 -11.44 -7.86
C VAL A 144 -8.23 -12.35 -9.01
N LYS A 145 -9.07 -12.39 -10.05
CA LYS A 145 -8.90 -13.21 -11.24
C LYS A 145 -8.99 -12.35 -12.49
N LYS A 146 -8.02 -12.47 -13.40
CA LYS A 146 -8.17 -11.93 -14.75
C LYS A 146 -9.00 -12.91 -15.57
N VAL A 147 -10.08 -12.43 -16.14
CA VAL A 147 -10.98 -13.22 -16.99
C VAL A 147 -10.75 -12.81 -18.43
N THR A 148 -10.49 -13.80 -19.29
CA THR A 148 -10.44 -13.63 -20.76
C THR A 148 -11.76 -14.11 -21.33
N VAL A 149 -12.39 -13.28 -22.16
CA VAL A 149 -13.71 -13.58 -22.75
C VAL A 149 -13.59 -14.61 -23.86
N ASP A 150 -12.68 -14.41 -24.81
CA ASP A 150 -12.27 -15.34 -25.88
C ASP A 150 -13.45 -16.11 -26.53
N GLY A 151 -14.54 -15.40 -26.85
CA GLY A 151 -15.74 -15.97 -27.46
C GLY A 151 -16.62 -16.82 -26.53
N ARG A 152 -16.32 -16.88 -25.23
CA ARG A 152 -17.14 -17.59 -24.24
C ARG A 152 -18.49 -16.90 -24.05
N ASP A 153 -19.51 -17.69 -23.77
CA ASP A 153 -20.85 -17.21 -23.46
C ASP A 153 -20.87 -16.42 -22.14
N ALA A 154 -21.58 -15.30 -22.15
CA ALA A 154 -21.66 -14.42 -20.98
C ALA A 154 -22.30 -15.10 -19.76
N LYS A 155 -23.28 -16.01 -20.00
CA LYS A 155 -23.98 -16.72 -18.94
C LYS A 155 -23.08 -17.77 -18.30
N GLU A 156 -22.27 -18.47 -19.12
CA GLU A 156 -21.28 -19.42 -18.62
C GLU A 156 -20.25 -18.73 -17.69
N ILE A 157 -19.71 -17.57 -18.11
CA ILE A 157 -18.76 -16.81 -17.30
C ILE A 157 -19.44 -16.29 -16.02
N TYR A 158 -20.67 -15.81 -16.12
CA TYR A 158 -21.43 -15.32 -14.96
C TYR A 158 -21.62 -16.43 -13.91
N GLU A 159 -22.07 -17.60 -14.33
CA GLU A 159 -22.29 -18.75 -13.44
C GLU A 159 -20.97 -19.19 -12.77
N GLU A 160 -19.87 -19.27 -13.52
CA GLU A 160 -18.54 -19.58 -13.00
C GLU A 160 -18.11 -18.57 -11.90
N LEU A 161 -18.22 -17.27 -12.18
CA LEU A 161 -17.82 -16.22 -11.25
C LEU A 161 -18.70 -16.20 -9.99
N MET A 162 -20.01 -16.48 -10.14
CA MET A 162 -20.94 -16.57 -9.01
C MET A 162 -20.58 -17.76 -8.10
N GLU A 163 -20.22 -18.92 -8.68
CA GLU A 163 -19.76 -20.09 -7.94
C GLU A 163 -18.44 -19.82 -7.21
N GLU A 164 -17.49 -19.15 -7.87
CA GLU A 164 -16.20 -18.74 -7.29
C GLU A 164 -16.32 -17.55 -6.29
N LYS A 165 -17.51 -16.96 -6.13
CA LYS A 165 -17.78 -15.76 -5.28
C LYS A 165 -17.00 -14.52 -5.71
N LEU A 166 -16.61 -14.44 -6.96
CA LEU A 166 -15.96 -13.27 -7.56
C LEU A 166 -17.02 -12.28 -8.06
N PHE A 167 -17.77 -11.70 -7.13
CA PHE A 167 -18.98 -10.95 -7.42
C PHE A 167 -18.77 -9.58 -8.07
N LEU A 168 -17.56 -9.05 -8.08
CA LEU A 168 -17.29 -7.72 -8.59
C LEU A 168 -16.42 -7.80 -9.85
N ALA A 169 -17.00 -7.49 -11.02
CA ALA A 169 -16.26 -7.37 -12.27
C ALA A 169 -15.93 -5.91 -12.58
N GLU A 170 -14.70 -5.64 -13.00
CA GLU A 170 -14.22 -4.30 -13.33
C GLU A 170 -13.37 -4.31 -14.61
N GLU A 171 -13.40 -3.19 -15.33
CA GLU A 171 -12.59 -3.00 -16.52
C GLU A 171 -11.09 -3.07 -16.18
N THR A 172 -10.33 -3.72 -17.07
CA THR A 172 -8.87 -3.79 -16.97
C THR A 172 -8.26 -2.39 -17.07
N ILE A 173 -7.52 -1.97 -16.04
CA ILE A 173 -6.81 -0.69 -16.06
C ILE A 173 -5.67 -0.74 -17.06
N VAL A 174 -5.68 0.17 -18.02
CA VAL A 174 -4.55 0.39 -18.94
C VAL A 174 -3.72 1.54 -18.40
N GLN A 175 -2.58 1.23 -17.79
CA GLN A 175 -1.71 2.25 -17.21
C GLN A 175 -1.06 3.13 -18.28
N HIS A 176 -0.74 4.37 -17.90
CA HIS A 176 -0.05 5.35 -18.73
C HIS A 176 1.26 4.79 -19.33
N PRO A 177 1.62 5.11 -20.59
CA PRO A 177 2.86 4.62 -21.23
C PRO A 177 4.12 4.88 -20.42
N GLU A 178 4.25 6.05 -19.76
CA GLU A 178 5.39 6.33 -18.88
C GLU A 178 5.41 5.37 -17.68
N MET A 179 4.25 5.10 -17.04
CA MET A 179 4.18 4.15 -15.93
C MET A 179 4.57 2.73 -16.34
N LYS A 180 4.29 2.33 -17.60
CA LYS A 180 4.73 1.03 -18.15
C LYS A 180 6.24 0.87 -18.19
N LYS A 181 7.01 1.97 -18.22
CA LYS A 181 8.48 1.93 -18.19
C LYS A 181 9.00 1.42 -16.84
N LEU A 182 8.28 1.69 -15.74
CA LEU A 182 8.61 1.15 -14.42
C LEU A 182 8.42 -0.37 -14.40
N CYS A 183 7.23 -0.84 -14.77
CA CYS A 183 6.91 -2.25 -14.95
C CYS A 183 5.70 -2.37 -15.89
N SER A 184 5.84 -3.16 -16.96
CA SER A 184 4.78 -3.33 -17.97
C SER A 184 3.84 -4.51 -17.68
N SER A 185 4.25 -5.48 -16.87
CA SER A 185 3.50 -6.71 -16.58
C SER A 185 2.39 -6.53 -15.55
N SER A 186 2.46 -5.47 -14.75
CA SER A 186 1.46 -5.11 -13.73
C SER A 186 1.17 -3.61 -13.74
N VAL A 187 0.02 -3.23 -13.19
CA VAL A 187 -0.30 -1.82 -12.96
C VAL A 187 0.51 -1.32 -11.77
N ASN A 188 1.39 -0.34 -12.01
CA ASN A 188 2.13 0.32 -10.94
C ASN A 188 1.22 1.36 -10.29
N THR A 189 1.07 1.31 -8.97
CA THR A 189 0.15 2.19 -8.24
C THR A 189 0.88 3.25 -7.41
N VAL A 190 0.25 4.41 -7.28
CA VAL A 190 0.66 5.43 -6.32
C VAL A 190 -0.17 5.26 -5.06
N ARG A 191 0.48 4.89 -3.94
CA ARG A 191 -0.13 4.87 -2.61
C ARG A 191 -0.05 6.27 -2.01
N VAL A 192 -1.18 6.91 -1.80
CA VAL A 192 -1.29 8.21 -1.14
C VAL A 192 -1.96 8.05 0.22
N CYS A 193 -1.31 8.50 1.27
CA CYS A 193 -1.89 8.51 2.61
C CYS A 193 -2.45 9.89 2.93
N THR A 194 -3.73 9.94 3.27
CA THR A 194 -4.40 11.18 3.67
C THR A 194 -4.87 11.14 5.11
N VAL A 195 -4.82 12.29 5.76
CA VAL A 195 -5.45 12.58 7.05
C VAL A 195 -6.34 13.81 6.88
N VAL A 196 -7.59 13.72 7.30
CA VAL A 196 -8.46 14.90 7.43
C VAL A 196 -8.27 15.45 8.84
N SER A 197 -7.84 16.71 8.92
CA SER A 197 -7.52 17.38 10.19
C SER A 197 -8.75 17.59 11.09
N ASP A 198 -8.51 18.02 12.30
CA ASP A 198 -9.60 18.39 13.24
C ASP A 198 -10.41 19.60 12.72
N ASN A 199 -9.84 20.39 11.81
CA ASN A 199 -10.48 21.52 11.12
C ASN A 199 -11.19 21.12 9.81
N GLY A 200 -11.16 19.83 9.43
CA GLY A 200 -11.79 19.31 8.21
C GLY A 200 -10.96 19.44 6.94
N ASN A 201 -9.67 19.84 7.03
CA ASN A 201 -8.81 19.98 5.86
C ASN A 201 -8.13 18.64 5.52
N PRO A 202 -8.11 18.20 4.25
CA PRO A 202 -7.44 16.99 3.84
C PRO A 202 -5.94 17.26 3.61
N HIS A 203 -5.08 16.56 4.35
CA HIS A 203 -3.63 16.59 4.22
C HIS A 203 -3.11 15.28 3.63
N VAL A 204 -2.10 15.37 2.77
CA VAL A 204 -1.31 14.21 2.35
C VAL A 204 -0.10 14.11 3.28
N VAL A 205 0.01 12.99 3.97
CA VAL A 205 1.12 12.73 4.89
C VAL A 205 2.32 12.17 4.13
N TYR A 206 2.07 11.21 3.24
CA TYR A 206 3.09 10.68 2.34
C TYR A 206 2.48 10.16 1.04
N ALA A 207 3.29 10.08 0.02
CA ALA A 207 3.01 9.36 -1.21
C ALA A 207 4.17 8.44 -1.56
N LEU A 208 3.90 7.24 -2.03
CA LEU A 208 4.90 6.31 -2.52
C LEU A 208 4.41 5.63 -3.80
N VAL A 209 5.33 5.22 -4.66
CA VAL A 209 5.00 4.39 -5.81
C VAL A 209 5.32 2.93 -5.51
N ARG A 210 4.39 2.04 -5.88
CA ARG A 210 4.54 0.59 -5.83
C ARG A 210 4.81 0.11 -7.25
N ILE A 211 5.86 -0.68 -7.41
CA ILE A 211 6.38 -1.11 -8.71
C ILE A 211 6.40 -2.63 -8.72
N GLY A 212 5.84 -3.24 -9.75
CA GLY A 212 5.82 -4.69 -9.91
C GLY A 212 7.22 -5.29 -10.08
N SER A 213 7.36 -6.60 -9.85
CA SER A 213 8.63 -7.32 -10.01
C SER A 213 8.97 -7.72 -11.45
N GLY A 214 8.00 -7.62 -12.37
CA GLY A 214 8.15 -8.06 -13.77
C GLY A 214 7.60 -9.47 -14.03
N ASP A 215 7.39 -10.29 -13.00
CA ASP A 215 7.00 -11.71 -13.16
C ASP A 215 5.49 -11.96 -12.96
N LYS A 216 4.73 -10.96 -12.50
CA LYS A 216 3.32 -11.12 -12.10
C LYS A 216 2.44 -9.97 -12.56
N ALA A 217 1.13 -10.27 -12.69
CA ALA A 217 0.12 -9.30 -13.11
C ALA A 217 -0.30 -8.29 -12.00
N VAL A 218 0.24 -8.41 -10.77
CA VAL A 218 -0.06 -7.53 -9.63
C VAL A 218 1.23 -6.97 -9.03
N ASP A 219 1.18 -5.71 -8.62
CA ASP A 219 2.30 -4.97 -8.00
C ASP A 219 2.51 -5.27 -6.51
N ASN A 220 1.89 -6.33 -5.98
CA ASN A 220 1.90 -6.63 -4.56
C ASN A 220 3.31 -6.78 -4.02
N ILE A 221 3.65 -6.00 -3.00
CA ILE A 221 4.92 -6.02 -2.28
C ILE A 221 5.18 -7.43 -1.72
N SER A 222 4.15 -8.09 -1.16
CA SER A 222 4.23 -9.48 -0.68
C SER A 222 4.60 -10.49 -1.76
N SER A 223 4.36 -10.16 -3.04
CA SER A 223 4.70 -11.00 -4.19
C SER A 223 6.09 -10.73 -4.77
N GLY A 224 6.84 -9.77 -4.21
CA GLY A 224 8.18 -9.37 -4.65
C GLY A 224 8.22 -8.03 -5.38
N GLY A 225 7.13 -7.28 -5.37
CA GLY A 225 7.12 -5.89 -5.79
C GLY A 225 8.04 -5.01 -4.93
N MET A 226 8.34 -3.84 -5.42
CA MET A 226 9.17 -2.87 -4.73
C MET A 226 8.43 -1.54 -4.56
N TYR A 227 8.91 -0.69 -3.67
CA TYR A 227 8.32 0.62 -3.43
C TYR A 227 9.38 1.67 -3.13
N THR A 228 9.06 2.92 -3.39
CA THR A 228 9.88 4.05 -2.96
C THR A 228 9.02 5.27 -2.65
N LEU A 229 9.54 6.12 -1.75
CA LEU A 229 8.89 7.38 -1.38
C LEU A 229 8.98 8.36 -2.57
N LEU A 230 7.91 9.10 -2.78
CA LEU A 230 7.86 10.18 -3.76
C LEU A 230 8.14 11.53 -3.10
N SER A 231 8.82 12.41 -3.82
CA SER A 231 8.91 13.83 -3.45
C SER A 231 7.52 14.49 -3.45
N LYS A 232 7.43 15.70 -2.89
CA LYS A 232 6.18 16.48 -2.91
C LYS A 232 5.66 16.75 -4.33
N ASP A 233 6.54 16.73 -5.31
CA ASP A 233 6.22 16.95 -6.73
C ASP A 233 6.01 15.62 -7.50
N GLY A 234 6.05 14.48 -6.81
CA GLY A 234 5.80 13.16 -7.41
C GLY A 234 6.99 12.55 -8.14
N GLN A 235 8.22 12.94 -7.81
CA GLN A 235 9.43 12.37 -8.38
C GLN A 235 10.01 11.26 -7.49
N ILE A 236 10.54 10.22 -8.11
CA ILE A 236 11.36 9.20 -7.42
C ILE A 236 12.74 9.78 -7.17
N THR A 237 13.07 10.01 -5.89
CA THR A 237 14.36 10.58 -5.47
C THR A 237 15.26 9.58 -4.76
N HIS A 238 14.72 8.44 -4.35
CA HIS A 238 15.43 7.40 -3.61
C HIS A 238 15.34 6.04 -4.30
N PRO A 239 16.26 5.10 -4.04
CA PRO A 239 16.17 3.74 -4.54
C PRO A 239 14.88 3.06 -4.10
N ALA A 240 14.30 2.22 -4.96
CA ALA A 240 13.16 1.40 -4.58
C ALA A 240 13.60 0.22 -3.70
N PHE A 241 12.81 -0.10 -2.67
CA PHE A 241 13.07 -1.18 -1.74
C PHE A 241 12.14 -2.37 -1.99
N CYS A 242 12.69 -3.59 -1.98
CA CYS A 242 11.95 -4.83 -2.04
C CYS A 242 12.07 -5.58 -0.70
N ASP A 243 10.95 -5.70 0.04
CA ASP A 243 10.91 -6.38 1.34
C ASP A 243 11.28 -7.87 1.25
N LYS A 244 10.92 -8.52 0.15
CA LYS A 244 11.15 -9.96 -0.03
C LYS A 244 12.63 -10.31 -0.11
N THR A 245 13.40 -9.49 -0.83
CA THR A 245 14.85 -9.70 -1.04
C THR A 245 15.69 -8.83 -0.11
N VAL A 246 15.08 -7.88 0.59
CA VAL A 246 15.77 -6.86 1.43
C VAL A 246 16.84 -6.13 0.61
N THR A 247 16.45 -5.70 -0.59
CA THR A 247 17.38 -5.11 -1.56
C THR A 247 16.86 -3.77 -2.05
N TYR A 248 17.79 -2.84 -2.27
CA TYR A 248 17.53 -1.52 -2.84
C TYR A 248 17.92 -1.50 -4.31
N TYR A 249 17.06 -0.94 -5.15
CA TYR A 249 17.22 -0.87 -6.60
C TYR A 249 17.18 0.58 -7.08
N THR A 250 18.22 1.02 -7.76
CA THR A 250 18.26 2.30 -8.50
C THR A 250 17.73 2.14 -9.91
N GLU A 251 17.72 0.89 -10.42
CA GLU A 251 17.21 0.48 -11.70
C GLU A 251 16.30 -0.74 -11.52
N HIS A 252 15.27 -0.86 -12.33
CA HIS A 252 14.36 -2.00 -12.25
C HIS A 252 15.07 -3.31 -12.61
N PRO A 253 15.08 -4.35 -11.76
CA PRO A 253 15.92 -5.53 -11.95
C PRO A 253 15.63 -6.33 -13.21
N ALA A 254 14.38 -6.32 -13.71
CA ALA A 254 14.01 -7.06 -14.92
C ALA A 254 14.18 -6.25 -16.20
N THR A 255 14.10 -4.91 -16.15
CA THR A 255 14.12 -4.07 -17.37
C THR A 255 15.34 -3.18 -17.50
N GLY A 256 16.11 -2.97 -16.41
CA GLY A 256 17.23 -2.01 -16.37
C GLY A 256 16.78 -0.54 -16.42
N PHE A 257 15.47 -0.27 -16.32
CA PHE A 257 14.97 1.10 -16.35
C PHE A 257 15.40 1.87 -15.10
N LYS A 258 15.96 3.08 -15.28
CA LYS A 258 16.38 3.96 -14.17
C LYS A 258 15.18 4.48 -13.42
N LEU A 259 15.12 4.18 -12.12
CA LEU A 259 14.01 4.59 -11.26
C LEU A 259 14.20 6.03 -10.76
N ILE A 260 15.40 6.37 -10.28
CA ILE A 260 15.70 7.70 -9.73
C ILE A 260 15.59 8.75 -10.83
N GLY A 261 14.86 9.83 -10.55
CA GLY A 261 14.55 10.90 -11.48
C GLY A 261 13.25 10.69 -12.26
N PHE A 262 12.60 9.52 -12.12
CA PHE A 262 11.32 9.30 -12.77
C PHE A 262 10.23 10.19 -12.17
N GLN A 263 9.48 10.88 -13.04
CA GLN A 263 8.36 11.73 -12.67
C GLN A 263 7.05 10.97 -12.89
N ILE A 264 6.22 10.87 -11.85
CA ILE A 264 4.87 10.29 -11.95
C ILE A 264 4.01 11.24 -12.80
N PRO A 265 3.43 10.79 -13.94
CA PRO A 265 2.50 11.61 -14.70
C PRO A 265 1.21 11.85 -13.91
N TYR A 266 0.56 12.99 -14.11
CA TYR A 266 -0.68 13.37 -13.44
C TYR A 266 -0.63 13.28 -11.91
N PHE A 267 0.55 13.53 -11.31
CA PHE A 267 0.71 13.36 -9.86
C PHE A 267 -0.15 14.37 -9.06
N GLU A 268 -0.19 15.63 -9.50
CA GLU A 268 -1.01 16.67 -8.82
C GLU A 268 -2.50 16.30 -8.86
N GLU A 269 -2.98 15.80 -9.99
CA GLU A 269 -4.35 15.33 -10.15
C GLU A 269 -4.63 14.09 -9.29
N ALA A 270 -3.67 13.20 -9.12
CA ALA A 270 -3.78 12.04 -8.23
C ALA A 270 -3.90 12.50 -6.77
N ILE A 271 -3.11 13.47 -6.35
CA ILE A 271 -3.21 14.09 -5.02
C ILE A 271 -4.57 14.79 -4.83
N ALA A 272 -5.03 15.54 -5.82
CA ALA A 272 -6.33 16.21 -5.77
C ALA A 272 -7.49 15.19 -5.65
N LEU A 273 -7.43 14.09 -6.41
CA LEU A 273 -8.39 12.99 -6.33
C LEU A 273 -8.43 12.37 -4.92
N CYS A 274 -7.27 12.11 -4.32
CA CYS A 274 -7.18 11.54 -2.97
C CYS A 274 -7.75 12.50 -1.90
N LYS A 275 -7.47 13.80 -2.01
CA LYS A 275 -8.04 14.81 -1.10
C LYS A 275 -9.57 14.91 -1.25
N GLN A 276 -10.08 14.86 -2.48
CA GLN A 276 -11.53 14.82 -2.73
C GLN A 276 -12.17 13.56 -2.14
N ALA A 277 -11.53 12.40 -2.33
CA ALA A 277 -11.98 11.13 -1.77
C ALA A 277 -12.01 11.13 -0.24
N ALA A 278 -10.96 11.69 0.40
CA ALA A 278 -10.86 11.78 1.86
C ALA A 278 -12.01 12.58 2.50
N LEU A 279 -12.55 13.58 1.79
CA LEU A 279 -13.67 14.39 2.28
C LEU A 279 -15.03 13.71 2.08
N ARG A 280 -15.14 12.65 1.28
CA ARG A 280 -16.41 11.99 0.95
C ARG A 280 -16.93 11.10 2.08
N GLU A 281 -16.04 10.61 2.94
CA GLU A 281 -16.39 9.82 4.13
C GLU A 281 -15.78 10.47 5.37
N PRO A 282 -16.45 11.45 5.97
CA PRO A 282 -15.89 12.26 7.06
C PRO A 282 -15.69 11.47 8.36
N THR A 283 -16.29 10.27 8.47
CA THR A 283 -16.09 9.36 9.61
C THR A 283 -14.82 8.52 9.48
N MET A 284 -14.15 8.57 8.31
CA MET A 284 -12.95 7.80 7.99
C MET A 284 -11.82 8.76 7.57
N ARG A 285 -11.20 9.39 8.56
CA ARG A 285 -10.28 10.52 8.39
C ARG A 285 -8.84 10.12 8.05
N TYR A 286 -8.46 8.85 8.22
CA TYR A 286 -7.12 8.33 7.96
C TYR A 286 -7.19 7.16 6.99
N ILE A 287 -6.88 7.40 5.71
CA ILE A 287 -7.02 6.43 4.63
C ILE A 287 -5.77 6.41 3.75
N GLY A 288 -5.38 5.22 3.32
CA GLY A 288 -4.39 5.00 2.26
C GLY A 288 -5.08 4.66 0.94
N TRP A 289 -4.88 5.48 -0.09
CA TRP A 289 -5.49 5.35 -1.41
C TRP A 289 -4.51 4.71 -2.38
N ASP A 290 -4.93 3.71 -3.13
CA ASP A 290 -4.18 3.16 -4.25
C ASP A 290 -4.73 3.75 -5.55
N ILE A 291 -3.88 4.49 -6.26
CA ILE A 291 -4.22 5.22 -7.48
C ILE A 291 -3.40 4.65 -8.64
N ALA A 292 -4.07 4.26 -9.71
CA ALA A 292 -3.42 3.96 -10.98
C ALA A 292 -3.42 5.19 -11.88
N ILE A 293 -2.36 5.36 -12.64
CA ILE A 293 -2.25 6.45 -13.61
C ILE A 293 -2.51 5.90 -15.01
N THR A 294 -3.52 6.43 -15.67
CA THR A 294 -3.89 6.10 -17.07
C THR A 294 -3.57 7.27 -18.01
N GLU A 295 -3.71 7.08 -19.31
CA GLU A 295 -3.57 8.18 -20.30
C GLU A 295 -4.62 9.28 -20.10
N ASN A 296 -5.75 8.94 -19.48
CA ASN A 296 -6.84 9.88 -19.18
C ASN A 296 -6.77 10.46 -17.77
N GLY A 297 -5.61 10.30 -17.09
CA GLY A 297 -5.39 10.77 -15.74
C GLY A 297 -5.53 9.68 -14.66
N PRO A 298 -5.57 10.07 -13.38
CA PRO A 298 -5.61 9.14 -12.27
C PRO A 298 -6.97 8.48 -12.11
N VAL A 299 -6.96 7.19 -11.71
CA VAL A 299 -8.15 6.41 -11.37
C VAL A 299 -7.95 5.74 -10.01
N MET A 300 -8.99 5.73 -9.17
CA MET A 300 -8.93 5.04 -7.88
C MET A 300 -8.97 3.51 -8.09
N VAL A 301 -8.06 2.79 -7.47
CA VAL A 301 -8.06 1.33 -7.42
C VAL A 301 -8.77 0.84 -6.16
N GLU A 302 -8.32 1.33 -5.00
CA GLU A 302 -8.91 1.00 -3.69
C GLU A 302 -8.57 2.05 -2.63
N GLY A 303 -9.28 1.98 -1.49
CA GLY A 303 -8.97 2.71 -0.27
C GLY A 303 -8.74 1.72 0.88
N ASN A 304 -7.78 2.01 1.74
CA ASN A 304 -7.39 1.16 2.86
C ASN A 304 -7.59 1.91 4.18
N ASN A 305 -8.46 1.41 5.05
CA ASN A 305 -8.79 1.99 6.36
C ASN A 305 -7.75 1.67 7.46
N LEU A 306 -6.77 0.82 7.15
CA LEU A 306 -5.59 0.56 7.97
C LEU A 306 -4.34 0.77 7.10
N PRO A 307 -3.95 2.03 6.82
CA PRO A 307 -2.79 2.34 6.01
C PRO A 307 -1.49 1.80 6.61
N GLY A 308 -0.55 1.40 5.75
CA GLY A 308 0.80 1.02 6.17
C GLY A 308 1.54 2.23 6.72
N TYR A 309 2.24 2.05 7.81
CA TYR A 309 3.03 3.09 8.47
C TYR A 309 4.54 2.88 8.27
N ASP A 310 4.94 1.68 7.94
CA ASP A 310 6.32 1.20 7.89
C ASP A 310 7.04 1.61 6.60
N MET A 311 6.40 1.40 5.45
CA MET A 311 6.99 1.67 4.14
C MET A 311 7.54 3.09 3.98
N PRO A 312 6.79 4.17 4.31
CA PRO A 312 7.31 5.53 4.15
C PRO A 312 8.46 5.86 5.11
N GLN A 313 8.69 5.04 6.15
CA GLN A 313 9.73 5.25 7.16
C GLN A 313 11.01 4.45 6.90
N ASN A 314 11.18 3.91 5.69
CA ASN A 314 12.44 3.29 5.34
C ASN A 314 13.57 4.31 5.46
N HIS A 315 14.61 3.97 6.24
CA HIS A 315 15.68 4.90 6.60
C HIS A 315 16.43 5.52 5.41
N ARG A 316 16.41 4.86 4.26
CA ARG A 316 17.03 5.39 3.04
C ARG A 316 16.16 6.40 2.28
N PHE A 317 14.95 6.65 2.76
CA PHE A 317 14.05 7.67 2.20
C PHE A 317 14.11 9.01 2.96
N HIS A 318 14.90 9.08 4.04
CA HIS A 318 14.97 10.26 4.91
C HIS A 318 16.43 10.60 5.23
N ASP A 319 16.97 11.61 4.56
CA ASP A 319 18.37 12.07 4.75
C ASP A 319 18.64 12.59 6.16
N ASP A 320 17.61 13.11 6.83
CA ASP A 320 17.72 13.65 8.18
C ASP A 320 17.61 12.56 9.27
N GLY A 321 17.28 11.32 8.90
CA GLY A 321 17.13 10.17 9.80
C GLY A 321 15.95 10.28 10.76
N ARG A 322 14.87 11.01 10.39
CA ARG A 322 13.62 11.09 11.16
C ARG A 322 12.57 10.14 10.59
N GLY A 323 11.61 9.74 11.44
CA GLY A 323 10.39 9.11 11.03
C GLY A 323 9.30 10.15 10.74
N ILE A 324 8.09 9.68 10.43
CA ILE A 324 6.96 10.51 9.96
C ILE A 324 5.93 10.83 11.05
N LYS A 325 6.23 10.59 12.33
CA LYS A 325 5.27 10.81 13.40
C LYS A 325 4.84 12.28 13.52
N GLU A 326 5.80 13.18 13.38
CA GLU A 326 5.56 14.64 13.43
C GLU A 326 4.69 15.10 12.24
N ASP A 327 4.83 14.48 11.06
CA ASP A 327 4.01 14.80 9.88
C ASP A 327 2.54 14.44 10.11
N PHE A 328 2.26 13.32 10.79
CA PHE A 328 0.91 12.96 11.21
C PHE A 328 0.34 13.93 12.25
N GLU A 329 1.13 14.30 13.25
CA GLU A 329 0.71 15.26 14.28
C GLU A 329 0.37 16.62 13.66
N TYR A 330 1.20 17.07 12.71
CA TYR A 330 0.93 18.29 11.93
C TYR A 330 -0.37 18.17 11.12
N ALA A 331 -0.53 17.09 10.36
CA ALA A 331 -1.70 16.88 9.51
C ALA A 331 -3.02 16.78 10.28
N ILE A 332 -2.99 16.37 11.56
CA ILE A 332 -4.19 16.28 12.39
C ILE A 332 -4.58 17.66 12.93
N SER A 333 -3.60 18.50 13.29
CA SER A 333 -3.83 19.78 13.98
C SER A 333 -4.10 20.96 13.04
N HIS A 334 -3.76 20.86 11.77
CA HIS A 334 -3.87 21.95 10.78
C HIS A 334 -4.89 21.65 9.69
#